data_9f0dad2299da825b31f9b45d93edc831
#
_entry.id   9f0dad2299da825b31f9b45d93edc831
#
_cell.length_a   1.000
_cell.length_b   1.000
_cell.length_c   1.000
_cell.angle_alpha   90.00
_cell.angle_beta   90.00
_cell.angle_gamma   90.00
#
_symmetry.space_group_name_H-M   'P 1'
#
loop_
_entity.id
_entity.type
_entity.pdbx_description
1 polymer ?
#
loop_
_entity_poly.entity_id
_entity_poly.type
_entity_poly.pdbx_seq_one_letter_code
_entity_poly.pdbx_strand_id
1 'polypeptide(L)'
;MNILIPMAGSGSRFKEVGYRLPKPLIDVKGKPMIQRVVENLGINGRYIFVTRKEHCEKYNIEKLLKDIAPNCEIIATDGITEGQACSALLASEYIDNAEPLLIVNSDNYFIWDTDNFLHTIQDPSIEGTVFTFKDPSYSTNWSYAKVDADNNVLEVAEKRPISDNALAGAFYWRHGSDFVRYTNQMIKNNVRVNNEFYIAPVFNEAITDNKLIKNYAISNMKSMGTPDELGSLLEWVETKKLSVQLDDFMLNYNQHRKESKVLNNRKFQTAL
;
A
#
# COMPACT_ATOMS: atom_id res chain seq x y z
N MET A 1 -9.15 14.58 0.63
CA MET A 1 -7.79 14.00 0.53
C MET A 1 -7.58 13.46 -0.86
N ASN A 2 -6.43 13.80 -1.47
CA ASN A 2 -5.98 13.21 -2.72
C ASN A 2 -5.27 11.88 -2.45
N ILE A 3 -5.53 10.85 -3.28
CA ILE A 3 -4.89 9.53 -3.19
C ILE A 3 -4.19 9.29 -4.51
N LEU A 4 -2.87 9.37 -4.50
CA LEU A 4 -2.03 9.25 -5.70
C LEU A 4 -1.44 7.84 -5.80
N ILE A 5 -1.65 7.19 -6.94
CA ILE A 5 -1.11 5.85 -7.22
C ILE A 5 -0.23 5.91 -8.47
N PRO A 6 1.11 6.08 -8.31
CA PRO A 6 2.05 6.00 -9.41
C PRO A 6 2.18 4.54 -9.87
N MET A 7 1.76 4.24 -11.10
CA MET A 7 1.77 2.88 -11.65
C MET A 7 2.33 2.81 -13.09
N ALA A 8 3.19 3.76 -13.42
CA ALA A 8 3.81 3.87 -14.75
C ALA A 8 5.11 3.05 -14.91
N GLY A 9 5.45 2.21 -13.95
CA GLY A 9 6.65 1.37 -13.98
C GLY A 9 6.66 0.35 -15.13
N SER A 10 7.85 -0.16 -15.49
CA SER A 10 8.02 -1.10 -16.60
C SER A 10 7.38 -2.48 -16.39
N GLY A 11 7.30 -2.94 -15.13
CA GLY A 11 6.83 -4.29 -14.79
C GLY A 11 7.72 -5.40 -15.37
N SER A 12 9.03 -5.12 -15.55
CA SER A 12 9.99 -6.01 -16.25
C SER A 12 10.05 -7.41 -15.67
N ARG A 13 10.08 -7.54 -14.33
CA ARG A 13 10.15 -8.82 -13.62
C ARG A 13 9.02 -9.79 -13.99
N PHE A 14 7.80 -9.26 -14.18
CA PHE A 14 6.66 -10.06 -14.63
C PHE A 14 6.77 -10.43 -16.11
N LYS A 15 7.24 -9.50 -16.95
CA LYS A 15 7.44 -9.77 -18.39
C LYS A 15 8.50 -10.86 -18.63
N GLU A 16 9.58 -10.87 -17.84
CA GLU A 16 10.67 -11.85 -17.90
C GLU A 16 10.19 -13.29 -17.66
N VAL A 17 9.17 -13.47 -16.84
CA VAL A 17 8.56 -14.79 -16.57
C VAL A 17 7.28 -15.05 -17.37
N GLY A 18 7.04 -14.26 -18.43
CA GLY A 18 6.00 -14.55 -19.42
C GLY A 18 4.62 -13.94 -19.17
N TYR A 19 4.45 -13.05 -18.18
CA TYR A 19 3.19 -12.32 -18.04
C TYR A 19 2.96 -11.37 -19.22
N ARG A 20 1.79 -11.48 -19.85
CA ARG A 20 1.44 -10.69 -21.04
C ARG A 20 0.78 -9.36 -20.71
N LEU A 21 0.08 -9.29 -19.57
CA LEU A 21 -0.57 -8.06 -19.10
C LEU A 21 0.42 -7.17 -18.37
N PRO A 22 0.27 -5.83 -18.43
CA PRO A 22 1.01 -4.92 -17.58
C PRO A 22 0.69 -5.19 -16.11
N LYS A 23 1.68 -4.95 -15.23
CA LYS A 23 1.60 -5.27 -13.81
C LYS A 23 0.28 -4.86 -13.13
N PRO A 24 -0.26 -3.63 -13.30
CA PRO A 24 -1.51 -3.23 -12.66
C PRO A 24 -2.73 -4.07 -13.06
N LEU A 25 -2.66 -4.75 -14.20
CA LEU A 25 -3.76 -5.57 -14.75
C LEU A 25 -3.60 -7.07 -14.50
N ILE A 26 -2.51 -7.50 -13.86
CA ILE A 26 -2.31 -8.91 -13.50
C ILE A 26 -3.44 -9.35 -12.56
N ASP A 27 -4.01 -10.52 -12.86
CA ASP A 27 -5.09 -11.09 -12.04
C ASP A 27 -4.59 -11.49 -10.64
N VAL A 28 -5.32 -11.06 -9.63
CA VAL A 28 -5.13 -11.41 -8.22
C VAL A 28 -6.48 -11.94 -7.69
N LYS A 29 -6.69 -13.25 -7.82
CA LYS A 29 -7.94 -13.91 -7.39
C LYS A 29 -9.21 -13.29 -8.03
N GLY A 30 -9.24 -13.22 -9.36
CA GLY A 30 -10.37 -12.78 -10.16
C GLY A 30 -10.55 -11.27 -10.26
N LYS A 31 -9.59 -10.47 -9.81
CA LYS A 31 -9.59 -9.01 -9.95
C LYS A 31 -8.20 -8.50 -10.34
N PRO A 32 -8.09 -7.44 -11.14
CA PRO A 32 -6.80 -6.79 -11.43
C PRO A 32 -6.08 -6.34 -10.16
N MET A 33 -4.76 -6.40 -10.15
CA MET A 33 -3.90 -5.99 -9.02
C MET A 33 -4.26 -4.59 -8.51
N ILE A 34 -4.42 -3.62 -9.41
CA ILE A 34 -4.77 -2.24 -9.02
C ILE A 34 -6.13 -2.15 -8.35
N GLN A 35 -7.11 -2.96 -8.75
CA GLN A 35 -8.40 -3.01 -8.10
C GLN A 35 -8.26 -3.53 -6.66
N ARG A 36 -7.41 -4.56 -6.45
CA ARG A 36 -7.14 -5.07 -5.09
C ARG A 36 -6.49 -4.02 -4.20
N VAL A 37 -5.59 -3.22 -4.74
CA VAL A 37 -4.96 -2.12 -3.99
C VAL A 37 -5.99 -1.07 -3.59
N VAL A 38 -6.83 -0.60 -4.52
CA VAL A 38 -7.87 0.41 -4.23
C VAL A 38 -8.88 -0.10 -3.20
N GLU A 39 -9.38 -1.33 -3.38
CA GLU A 39 -10.32 -1.96 -2.43
C GLU A 39 -9.70 -2.15 -1.03
N ASN A 40 -8.42 -2.51 -0.97
CA ASN A 40 -7.71 -2.73 0.29
C ASN A 40 -7.44 -1.43 1.05
N LEU A 41 -7.26 -0.31 0.36
CA LEU A 41 -7.12 0.99 1.01
C LEU A 41 -8.36 1.36 1.81
N GLY A 42 -9.56 1.16 1.25
CA GLY A 42 -10.83 1.44 1.92
C GLY A 42 -11.03 2.91 2.29
N ILE A 43 -10.29 3.84 1.68
CA ILE A 43 -10.36 5.28 1.95
C ILE A 43 -11.17 5.99 0.87
N ASN A 44 -12.13 6.81 1.30
CA ASN A 44 -12.83 7.72 0.42
C ASN A 44 -11.96 8.95 0.13
N GLY A 45 -11.71 9.23 -1.15
CA GLY A 45 -10.89 10.35 -1.60
C GLY A 45 -10.91 10.52 -3.10
N ARG A 46 -10.20 11.54 -3.58
CA ARG A 46 -9.98 11.75 -5.00
C ARG A 46 -8.78 10.91 -5.44
N TYR A 47 -9.03 9.84 -6.17
CA TYR A 47 -7.97 9.00 -6.72
C TYR A 47 -7.32 9.66 -7.94
N ILE A 48 -5.99 9.58 -8.01
CA ILE A 48 -5.18 10.10 -9.10
C ILE A 48 -4.22 8.98 -9.51
N PHE A 49 -4.34 8.51 -10.74
CA PHE A 49 -3.51 7.42 -11.26
C PHE A 49 -2.51 7.98 -12.28
N VAL A 50 -1.23 7.68 -12.10
CA VAL A 50 -0.21 7.95 -13.13
C VAL A 50 0.11 6.62 -13.80
N THR A 51 -0.27 6.50 -15.08
CA THR A 51 -0.11 5.27 -15.86
C THR A 51 0.66 5.51 -17.15
N ARG A 52 1.04 4.45 -17.85
CA ARG A 52 1.64 4.56 -19.17
C ARG A 52 0.57 4.75 -20.23
N LYS A 53 0.80 5.63 -21.19
CA LYS A 53 -0.06 5.84 -22.36
C LYS A 53 -0.31 4.54 -23.12
N GLU A 54 0.72 3.70 -23.27
CA GLU A 54 0.60 2.37 -23.86
C GLU A 54 -0.45 1.49 -23.15
N HIS A 55 -0.61 1.64 -21.84
CA HIS A 55 -1.61 0.86 -21.08
C HIS A 55 -3.04 1.37 -21.36
N CYS A 56 -3.21 2.69 -21.56
CA CYS A 56 -4.48 3.26 -21.98
C CYS A 56 -4.88 2.78 -23.38
N GLU A 57 -3.96 2.86 -24.33
CA GLU A 57 -4.22 2.56 -25.73
C GLU A 57 -4.45 1.06 -26.00
N LYS A 58 -3.64 0.18 -25.39
CA LYS A 58 -3.69 -1.27 -25.66
C LYS A 58 -4.64 -2.05 -24.78
N TYR A 59 -4.85 -1.62 -23.54
CA TYR A 59 -5.56 -2.42 -22.54
C TYR A 59 -6.80 -1.72 -21.96
N ASN A 60 -7.13 -0.51 -22.45
CA ASN A 60 -8.29 0.26 -21.99
C ASN A 60 -8.33 0.41 -20.43
N ILE A 61 -7.15 0.62 -19.82
CA ILE A 61 -7.02 0.67 -18.36
C ILE A 61 -7.84 1.81 -17.77
N GLU A 62 -8.08 2.89 -18.52
CA GLU A 62 -8.87 4.04 -18.08
C GLU A 62 -10.30 3.64 -17.69
N LYS A 63 -10.92 2.74 -18.47
CA LYS A 63 -12.26 2.25 -18.15
C LYS A 63 -12.25 1.53 -16.81
N LEU A 64 -11.29 0.61 -16.60
CA LEU A 64 -11.14 -0.10 -15.33
C LEU A 64 -10.97 0.89 -14.17
N LEU A 65 -10.09 1.89 -14.32
CA LEU A 65 -9.82 2.86 -13.26
C LEU A 65 -11.07 3.69 -12.92
N LYS A 66 -11.86 4.08 -13.90
CA LYS A 66 -13.14 4.77 -13.68
C LYS A 66 -14.22 3.86 -13.07
N ASP A 67 -14.18 2.56 -13.36
CA ASP A 67 -15.12 1.59 -12.76
C ASP A 67 -14.80 1.37 -11.26
N ILE A 68 -13.53 1.38 -10.86
CA ILE A 68 -13.11 1.17 -9.45
C ILE A 68 -13.04 2.47 -8.63
N ALA A 69 -12.85 3.62 -9.29
CA ALA A 69 -12.79 4.96 -8.70
C ALA A 69 -13.45 5.98 -9.66
N PRO A 70 -14.80 6.13 -9.65
CA PRO A 70 -15.54 6.85 -10.70
C PRO A 70 -15.10 8.29 -10.94
N ASN A 71 -14.65 9.00 -9.90
CA ASN A 71 -14.21 10.40 -9.98
C ASN A 71 -12.69 10.55 -10.00
N CYS A 72 -11.97 9.54 -10.52
CA CYS A 72 -10.51 9.58 -10.55
C CYS A 72 -9.99 10.46 -11.69
N GLU A 73 -8.78 11.00 -11.46
CA GLU A 73 -7.95 11.59 -12.50
C GLU A 73 -6.96 10.57 -13.04
N ILE A 74 -6.70 10.60 -14.34
CA ILE A 74 -5.79 9.67 -14.99
C ILE A 74 -4.78 10.45 -15.81
N ILE A 75 -3.51 10.30 -15.44
CA ILE A 75 -2.38 10.98 -16.09
C ILE A 75 -1.60 9.92 -16.86
N ALA A 76 -1.57 10.06 -18.17
CA ALA A 76 -0.85 9.16 -19.05
C ALA A 76 0.57 9.71 -19.37
N THR A 77 1.61 8.91 -19.14
CA THR A 77 2.99 9.26 -19.50
C THR A 77 3.47 8.46 -20.70
N ASP A 78 4.21 9.10 -21.59
CA ASP A 78 4.74 8.45 -22.82
C ASP A 78 5.94 7.53 -22.54
N GLY A 79 6.54 7.58 -21.36
CA GLY A 79 7.75 6.81 -21.05
C GLY A 79 7.89 6.47 -19.58
N ILE A 80 9.07 5.94 -19.26
CA ILE A 80 9.52 5.70 -17.89
C ILE A 80 10.21 6.98 -17.41
N THR A 81 9.79 7.46 -16.24
CA THR A 81 10.40 8.61 -15.58
C THR A 81 11.69 8.21 -14.84
N GLU A 82 12.43 9.19 -14.34
CA GLU A 82 13.67 8.98 -13.56
C GLU A 82 13.42 8.42 -12.14
N GLY A 83 12.25 7.81 -11.91
CA GLY A 83 11.89 7.17 -10.67
C GLY A 83 10.46 7.49 -10.21
N GLN A 84 10.04 6.84 -9.14
CA GLN A 84 8.68 6.92 -8.64
C GLN A 84 8.29 8.35 -8.21
N ALA A 85 9.21 9.10 -7.61
CA ALA A 85 8.97 10.50 -7.22
C ALA A 85 8.71 11.40 -8.44
N CYS A 86 9.47 11.20 -9.53
CA CYS A 86 9.24 11.91 -10.79
C CYS A 86 7.88 11.55 -11.42
N SER A 87 7.49 10.27 -11.35
CA SER A 87 6.14 9.86 -11.78
C SER A 87 5.06 10.54 -10.96
N ALA A 88 5.24 10.65 -9.64
CA ALA A 88 4.29 11.32 -8.75
C ALA A 88 4.16 12.81 -9.06
N LEU A 89 5.25 13.49 -9.43
CA LEU A 89 5.24 14.92 -9.83
C LEU A 89 4.44 15.19 -11.10
N LEU A 90 4.21 14.22 -11.98
CA LEU A 90 3.33 14.39 -13.13
C LEU A 90 1.88 14.76 -12.70
N ALA A 91 1.53 14.47 -11.45
CA ALA A 91 0.25 14.84 -10.86
C ALA A 91 0.24 16.22 -10.20
N SER A 92 1.28 17.05 -10.34
CA SER A 92 1.43 18.34 -9.62
C SER A 92 0.23 19.25 -9.80
N GLU A 93 -0.40 19.29 -10.99
CA GLU A 93 -1.61 20.09 -11.25
C GLU A 93 -2.74 19.79 -10.23
N TYR A 94 -2.82 18.54 -9.76
CA TYR A 94 -3.86 18.06 -8.85
C TYR A 94 -3.46 18.07 -7.38
N ILE A 95 -2.15 17.95 -7.09
CA ILE A 95 -1.64 17.74 -5.73
C ILE A 95 -0.85 18.91 -5.16
N ASP A 96 -0.43 19.90 -5.98
CA ASP A 96 0.32 21.08 -5.49
C ASP A 96 -0.65 22.10 -4.84
N ASN A 97 -1.22 21.71 -3.72
CA ASN A 97 -2.20 22.50 -2.98
C ASN A 97 -2.19 22.13 -1.49
N ALA A 98 -3.07 22.78 -0.70
CA ALA A 98 -3.19 22.57 0.73
C ALA A 98 -3.99 21.30 1.12
N GLU A 99 -4.51 20.54 0.14
CA GLU A 99 -5.24 19.28 0.43
C GLU A 99 -4.28 18.19 0.91
N PRO A 100 -4.75 17.34 1.85
CA PRO A 100 -3.98 16.16 2.25
C PRO A 100 -3.74 15.21 1.06
N LEU A 101 -2.53 14.64 1.02
CA LEU A 101 -2.09 13.72 -0.01
C LEU A 101 -1.65 12.39 0.61
N LEU A 102 -2.22 11.28 0.13
CA LEU A 102 -1.76 9.94 0.40
C LEU A 102 -1.20 9.33 -0.90
N ILE A 103 0.09 9.02 -0.93
CA ILE A 103 0.72 8.33 -2.06
C ILE A 103 0.84 6.85 -1.72
N VAL A 104 0.42 5.96 -2.63
CA VAL A 104 0.40 4.52 -2.38
C VAL A 104 1.00 3.77 -3.56
N ASN A 105 1.85 2.79 -3.28
CA ASN A 105 2.37 1.87 -4.27
C ASN A 105 1.24 1.03 -4.89
N SER A 106 1.31 0.78 -6.19
CA SER A 106 0.28 0.06 -6.96
C SER A 106 0.30 -1.46 -6.79
N ASP A 107 1.13 -1.97 -5.88
CA ASP A 107 1.45 -3.39 -5.74
C ASP A 107 1.56 -3.89 -4.29
N ASN A 108 1.02 -3.13 -3.33
CA ASN A 108 1.05 -3.50 -1.93
C ASN A 108 -0.36 -3.73 -1.37
N TYR A 109 -0.49 -4.78 -0.57
CA TYR A 109 -1.71 -5.13 0.16
C TYR A 109 -1.44 -4.98 1.65
N PHE A 110 -2.16 -4.07 2.32
CA PHE A 110 -1.95 -3.73 3.73
C PHE A 110 -2.85 -4.55 4.65
N ILE A 111 -2.31 -4.93 5.82
CA ILE A 111 -3.08 -5.45 6.94
C ILE A 111 -3.05 -4.36 8.01
N TRP A 112 -4.06 -3.50 8.01
CA TRP A 112 -4.05 -2.23 8.73
C TRP A 112 -5.44 -1.82 9.23
N ASP A 113 -5.46 -0.81 10.08
CA ASP A 113 -6.67 -0.17 10.61
C ASP A 113 -6.82 1.22 9.97
N THR A 114 -7.72 1.32 9.01
CA THR A 114 -7.98 2.55 8.25
C THR A 114 -8.55 3.65 9.15
N ASP A 115 -9.46 3.30 10.07
CA ASP A 115 -10.10 4.28 10.95
C ASP A 115 -9.10 4.87 11.93
N ASN A 116 -8.22 4.04 12.50
CA ASN A 116 -7.13 4.50 13.36
C ASN A 116 -6.16 5.41 12.61
N PHE A 117 -5.82 5.10 11.35
CA PHE A 117 -5.00 6.00 10.54
C PHE A 117 -5.68 7.35 10.32
N LEU A 118 -6.95 7.34 9.89
CA LEU A 118 -7.71 8.56 9.66
C LEU A 118 -7.86 9.40 10.93
N HIS A 119 -7.94 8.76 12.10
CA HIS A 119 -7.92 9.44 13.38
C HIS A 119 -6.54 10.05 13.70
N THR A 120 -5.47 9.30 13.47
CA THR A 120 -4.08 9.75 13.72
C THR A 120 -3.74 11.02 12.95
N ILE A 121 -4.11 11.12 11.68
CA ILE A 121 -3.79 12.28 10.84
C ILE A 121 -4.64 13.54 11.16
N GLN A 122 -5.61 13.45 12.06
CA GLN A 122 -6.35 14.62 12.55
C GLN A 122 -5.49 15.53 13.44
N ASP A 123 -4.43 14.99 14.06
CA ASP A 123 -3.49 15.81 14.83
C ASP A 123 -2.82 16.86 13.90
N PRO A 124 -3.07 18.16 14.11
CA PRO A 124 -2.56 19.21 13.24
C PRO A 124 -1.04 19.37 13.27
N SER A 125 -0.36 18.82 14.28
CA SER A 125 1.10 18.86 14.38
C SER A 125 1.79 17.90 13.40
N ILE A 126 1.12 16.85 12.93
CA ILE A 126 1.66 15.86 12.02
C ILE A 126 1.69 16.41 10.60
N GLU A 127 2.86 16.65 10.05
CA GLU A 127 3.06 17.17 8.69
C GLU A 127 3.15 16.05 7.64
N GLY A 128 3.55 14.86 8.05
CA GLY A 128 3.60 13.68 7.21
C GLY A 128 3.66 12.40 8.01
N THR A 129 3.39 11.28 7.31
CA THR A 129 3.41 9.94 7.93
C THR A 129 3.97 8.93 6.95
N VAL A 130 4.88 8.09 7.39
CA VAL A 130 5.32 6.90 6.65
C VAL A 130 4.72 5.66 7.27
N PHE A 131 4.22 4.74 6.44
CA PHE A 131 3.69 3.47 6.92
C PHE A 131 4.81 2.45 7.03
N THR A 132 4.91 1.78 8.17
CA THR A 132 5.92 0.75 8.37
C THR A 132 5.33 -0.57 8.87
N PHE A 133 6.05 -1.63 8.61
CA PHE A 133 5.86 -2.95 9.22
C PHE A 133 7.21 -3.46 9.74
N LYS A 134 7.18 -4.45 10.64
CA LYS A 134 8.41 -5.03 11.17
C LYS A 134 9.00 -6.03 10.19
N ASP A 135 10.24 -5.77 9.77
CA ASP A 135 11.06 -6.70 8.97
C ASP A 135 12.31 -7.12 9.76
N PRO A 136 12.28 -8.26 10.46
CA PRO A 136 13.44 -8.77 11.18
C PRO A 136 14.53 -9.33 10.26
N SER A 137 14.24 -9.47 8.96
CA SER A 137 15.21 -10.00 7.99
C SER A 137 16.19 -8.94 7.49
N TYR A 138 15.89 -7.66 7.71
CA TYR A 138 16.69 -6.53 7.22
C TYR A 138 16.95 -6.60 5.71
N SER A 139 15.92 -6.95 4.93
CA SER A 139 16.01 -7.13 3.49
C SER A 139 16.35 -5.83 2.77
N THR A 140 17.33 -5.85 1.90
CA THR A 140 17.66 -4.70 1.02
C THR A 140 16.62 -4.44 -0.07
N ASN A 141 15.50 -5.18 -0.09
CA ASN A 141 14.40 -4.93 -1.00
C ASN A 141 13.52 -3.75 -0.55
N TRP A 142 13.56 -3.39 0.75
CA TRP A 142 12.71 -2.36 1.34
C TRP A 142 13.45 -1.07 1.61
N SER A 143 12.70 0.00 1.74
CA SER A 143 13.13 1.22 2.41
C SER A 143 12.88 1.08 3.90
N TYR A 144 13.57 1.85 4.73
CA TYR A 144 13.46 1.77 6.19
C TYR A 144 13.36 3.14 6.83
N ALA A 145 12.67 3.21 7.97
CA ALA A 145 12.58 4.42 8.78
C ALA A 145 13.23 4.20 10.16
N LYS A 146 14.17 5.08 10.53
CA LYS A 146 14.65 5.18 11.91
C LYS A 146 13.68 6.07 12.69
N VAL A 147 13.20 5.59 13.83
CA VAL A 147 12.23 6.30 14.66
C VAL A 147 12.74 6.47 16.09
N ASP A 148 12.28 7.52 16.76
CA ASP A 148 12.52 7.73 18.21
C ASP A 148 11.46 7.02 19.08
N ALA A 149 11.54 7.23 20.40
CA ALA A 149 10.62 6.63 21.37
C ALA A 149 9.17 7.12 21.22
N ASP A 150 8.97 8.30 20.64
CA ASP A 150 7.66 8.93 20.42
C ASP A 150 7.11 8.62 19.02
N ASN A 151 7.72 7.67 18.27
CA ASN A 151 7.40 7.34 16.90
C ASN A 151 7.60 8.48 15.88
N ASN A 152 8.47 9.46 16.18
CA ASN A 152 8.89 10.44 15.21
C ASN A 152 9.94 9.83 14.27
N VAL A 153 9.80 10.06 12.98
CA VAL A 153 10.76 9.60 11.97
C VAL A 153 11.97 10.53 11.98
N LEU A 154 13.14 9.97 12.23
CA LEU A 154 14.42 10.69 12.28
C LEU A 154 15.19 10.62 10.96
N GLU A 155 15.05 9.51 10.23
CA GLU A 155 15.72 9.25 8.95
C GLU A 155 14.92 8.22 8.16
N VAL A 156 14.90 8.38 6.84
CA VAL A 156 14.41 7.38 5.90
C VAL A 156 15.55 6.98 4.96
N ALA A 157 15.73 5.68 4.74
CA ALA A 157 16.76 5.16 3.84
C ALA A 157 16.17 4.18 2.83
N GLU A 158 16.36 4.45 1.54
CA GLU A 158 15.96 3.59 0.46
C GLU A 158 16.94 2.42 0.30
N LYS A 159 16.43 1.18 0.29
CA LYS A 159 17.20 -0.07 0.10
C LYS A 159 18.38 -0.26 1.05
N ARG A 160 18.34 0.38 2.19
CA ARG A 160 19.36 0.29 3.23
C ARG A 160 18.70 0.11 4.60
N PRO A 161 18.87 -1.06 5.23
CA PRO A 161 18.26 -1.34 6.53
C PRO A 161 18.95 -0.56 7.64
N ILE A 162 18.32 0.51 8.12
CA ILE A 162 18.78 1.36 9.22
C ILE A 162 18.04 1.09 10.53
N SER A 163 17.03 0.23 10.47
CA SER A 163 16.20 -0.22 11.59
C SER A 163 15.44 -1.48 11.17
N ASP A 164 14.55 -2.00 12.01
CA ASP A 164 13.60 -3.06 11.68
C ASP A 164 12.25 -2.53 11.17
N ASN A 165 12.07 -1.19 11.02
CA ASN A 165 10.86 -0.58 10.50
C ASN A 165 10.95 -0.42 8.98
N ALA A 166 10.55 -1.46 8.24
CA ALA A 166 10.48 -1.42 6.79
C ALA A 166 9.26 -0.61 6.32
N LEU A 167 9.42 0.21 5.27
CA LEU A 167 8.33 1.00 4.72
C LEU A 167 7.37 0.14 3.90
N ALA A 168 6.08 0.30 4.14
CA ALA A 168 5.03 -0.45 3.48
C ALA A 168 4.61 0.13 2.11
N GLY A 169 5.18 1.25 1.67
CA GLY A 169 4.85 1.89 0.40
C GLY A 169 3.56 2.71 0.42
N ALA A 170 3.20 3.25 1.57
CA ALA A 170 2.20 4.29 1.72
C ALA A 170 2.80 5.49 2.46
N PHE A 171 2.51 6.70 1.96
CA PHE A 171 3.18 7.95 2.32
C PHE A 171 2.15 9.07 2.40
N TYR A 172 1.90 9.58 3.60
CA TYR A 172 0.95 10.67 3.82
C TYR A 172 1.68 12.00 3.98
N TRP A 173 1.11 13.05 3.38
CA TRP A 173 1.49 14.44 3.54
C TRP A 173 0.27 15.27 3.91
N ARG A 174 0.39 16.11 4.91
CA ARG A 174 -0.70 17.00 5.31
C ARG A 174 -1.12 17.95 4.19
N HIS A 175 -0.15 18.45 3.45
CA HIS A 175 -0.37 19.27 2.26
C HIS A 175 0.37 18.65 1.07
N GLY A 176 -0.33 18.44 -0.03
CA GLY A 176 0.29 17.91 -1.25
C GLY A 176 1.39 18.84 -1.79
N SER A 177 1.26 20.15 -1.58
CA SER A 177 2.28 21.15 -1.94
C SER A 177 3.62 20.93 -1.21
N ASP A 178 3.62 20.40 0.01
CA ASP A 178 4.86 20.07 0.71
C ASP A 178 5.57 18.88 0.03
N PHE A 179 4.83 17.86 -0.38
CA PHE A 179 5.41 16.76 -1.17
C PHE A 179 6.04 17.28 -2.46
N VAL A 180 5.34 18.13 -3.22
CA VAL A 180 5.85 18.70 -4.48
C VAL A 180 7.11 19.54 -4.22
N ARG A 181 7.11 20.39 -3.21
CA ARG A 181 8.24 21.22 -2.82
C ARG A 181 9.48 20.40 -2.46
N TYR A 182 9.33 19.44 -1.54
CA TYR A 182 10.46 18.61 -1.08
C TYR A 182 10.94 17.62 -2.14
N THR A 183 10.06 17.13 -3.01
CA THR A 183 10.49 16.32 -4.15
C THR A 183 11.35 17.13 -5.13
N ASN A 184 10.95 18.36 -5.45
CA ASN A 184 11.75 19.26 -6.29
C ASN A 184 13.09 19.60 -5.64
N GLN A 185 13.14 19.78 -4.31
CA GLN A 185 14.38 20.01 -3.56
C GLN A 185 15.31 18.78 -3.64
N MET A 186 14.78 17.57 -3.39
CA MET A 186 15.51 16.32 -3.52
C MET A 186 16.09 16.13 -4.94
N ILE A 187 15.31 16.43 -5.98
CA ILE A 187 15.74 16.35 -7.38
C ILE A 187 16.87 17.36 -7.64
N LYS A 188 16.69 18.61 -7.20
CA LYS A 188 17.70 19.67 -7.33
C LYS A 188 19.03 19.28 -6.65
N ASN A 189 18.95 18.64 -5.49
CA ASN A 189 20.10 18.13 -4.74
C ASN A 189 20.66 16.82 -5.32
N ASN A 190 20.01 16.27 -6.37
CA ASN A 190 20.36 15.02 -7.04
C ASN A 190 20.49 13.81 -6.08
N VAL A 191 19.60 13.73 -5.07
CA VAL A 191 19.57 12.63 -4.10
C VAL A 191 18.90 11.42 -4.75
N ARG A 192 19.73 10.47 -5.23
CA ARG A 192 19.30 9.27 -5.95
C ARG A 192 19.73 7.99 -5.23
N VAL A 193 18.97 6.94 -5.45
CA VAL A 193 19.36 5.57 -5.12
C VAL A 193 19.22 4.73 -6.40
N ASN A 194 20.28 4.00 -6.79
CA ASN A 194 20.32 3.23 -8.05
C ASN A 194 19.87 4.03 -9.29
N ASN A 195 20.31 5.28 -9.38
CA ASN A 195 19.96 6.25 -10.44
C ASN A 195 18.47 6.65 -10.50
N GLU A 196 17.67 6.33 -9.51
CA GLU A 196 16.26 6.67 -9.47
C GLU A 196 15.93 7.63 -8.31
N PHE A 197 14.92 8.47 -8.49
CA PHE A 197 14.31 9.28 -7.45
C PHE A 197 13.14 8.54 -6.83
N TYR A 198 13.32 8.02 -5.61
CA TYR A 198 12.27 7.35 -4.84
C TYR A 198 11.46 8.33 -3.99
N ILE A 199 10.23 7.93 -3.62
CA ILE A 199 9.35 8.77 -2.78
C ILE A 199 9.83 8.79 -1.33
N ALA A 200 10.29 7.66 -0.80
CA ALA A 200 10.67 7.55 0.61
C ALA A 200 11.74 8.58 1.04
N PRO A 201 12.85 8.81 0.32
CA PRO A 201 13.86 9.80 0.69
C PRO A 201 13.37 11.26 0.71
N VAL A 202 12.23 11.58 0.07
CA VAL A 202 11.65 12.94 0.10
C VAL A 202 11.39 13.40 1.54
N PHE A 203 11.06 12.48 2.44
CA PHE A 203 10.82 12.81 3.85
C PHE A 203 12.06 13.34 4.57
N ASN A 204 13.27 13.00 4.13
CA ASN A 204 14.49 13.53 4.72
C ASN A 204 14.64 15.04 4.49
N GLU A 205 14.17 15.55 3.34
CA GLU A 205 14.16 17.00 3.07
C GLU A 205 13.21 17.71 4.06
N ALA A 206 12.04 17.13 4.33
CA ALA A 206 11.08 17.67 5.31
C ALA A 206 11.61 17.58 6.76
N ILE A 207 12.26 16.47 7.12
CA ILE A 207 12.89 16.28 8.44
C ILE A 207 13.98 17.32 8.66
N THR A 208 14.77 17.60 7.63
CA THR A 208 15.83 18.65 7.68
C THR A 208 15.24 20.04 7.93
N ASP A 209 14.04 20.29 7.44
CA ASP A 209 13.25 21.52 7.71
C ASP A 209 12.45 21.46 9.04
N ASN A 210 12.78 20.52 9.93
CA ASN A 210 12.13 20.32 11.23
C ASN A 210 10.62 20.03 11.14
N LYS A 211 10.14 19.45 10.04
CA LYS A 211 8.76 18.99 9.93
C LYS A 211 8.55 17.70 10.73
N LEU A 212 7.45 17.63 11.46
CA LEU A 212 7.10 16.43 12.23
C LEU A 212 6.56 15.35 11.32
N ILE A 213 7.37 14.32 11.10
CA ILE A 213 6.99 13.12 10.37
C ILE A 213 6.77 11.98 11.36
N LYS A 214 5.60 11.38 11.34
CA LYS A 214 5.26 10.25 12.22
C LYS A 214 5.40 8.91 11.51
N ASN A 215 5.79 7.92 12.27
CA ASN A 215 5.69 6.53 11.87
C ASN A 215 4.27 5.99 12.17
N TYR A 216 3.59 5.45 11.17
CA TYR A 216 2.36 4.70 11.34
C TYR A 216 2.64 3.20 11.13
N ALA A 217 2.72 2.45 12.23
CA ALA A 217 2.99 1.03 12.19
C ALA A 217 1.71 0.25 11.82
N ILE A 218 1.77 -0.50 10.72
CA ILE A 218 0.71 -1.43 10.31
C ILE A 218 1.03 -2.85 10.77
N SER A 219 0.00 -3.71 10.85
CA SER A 219 0.19 -5.09 11.31
C SER A 219 1.09 -5.90 10.38
N ASN A 220 0.90 -5.75 9.07
CA ASN A 220 1.74 -6.38 8.03
C ASN A 220 1.47 -5.76 6.65
N MET A 221 2.34 -6.06 5.70
CA MET A 221 2.18 -5.75 4.29
C MET A 221 2.51 -6.99 3.46
N LYS A 222 1.76 -7.21 2.40
CA LYS A 222 2.02 -8.24 1.39
C LYS A 222 2.31 -7.55 0.06
N SER A 223 3.53 -7.71 -0.43
CA SER A 223 3.93 -7.20 -1.73
C SER A 223 3.40 -8.09 -2.86
N MET A 224 3.05 -7.45 -3.96
CA MET A 224 2.76 -8.06 -5.26
C MET A 224 3.75 -7.54 -6.31
N GLY A 225 4.93 -7.08 -5.87
CA GLY A 225 5.93 -6.39 -6.69
C GLY A 225 6.68 -7.30 -7.66
N THR A 226 6.75 -8.59 -7.33
CA THR A 226 7.38 -9.64 -8.15
C THR A 226 6.47 -10.86 -8.27
N PRO A 227 6.71 -11.77 -9.25
CA PRO A 227 5.96 -13.02 -9.36
C PRO A 227 5.99 -13.87 -8.08
N ASP A 228 7.14 -13.96 -7.41
CA ASP A 228 7.31 -14.75 -6.19
C ASP A 228 6.54 -14.14 -5.00
N GLU A 229 6.57 -12.82 -4.87
CA GLU A 229 5.80 -12.11 -3.84
C GLU A 229 4.29 -12.25 -4.07
N LEU A 230 3.85 -12.16 -5.33
CA LEU A 230 2.45 -12.41 -5.71
C LEU A 230 2.06 -13.86 -5.37
N GLY A 231 2.91 -14.85 -5.69
CA GLY A 231 2.71 -16.25 -5.34
C GLY A 231 2.52 -16.43 -3.83
N SER A 232 3.39 -15.81 -3.03
CA SER A 232 3.33 -15.85 -1.57
C SER A 232 2.05 -15.21 -1.01
N LEU A 233 1.56 -14.12 -1.61
CA LEU A 233 0.26 -13.54 -1.24
C LEU A 233 -0.89 -14.51 -1.54
N LEU A 234 -0.90 -15.14 -2.71
CA LEU A 234 -1.95 -16.07 -3.13
C LEU A 234 -2.02 -17.29 -2.19
N GLU A 235 -0.90 -17.86 -1.82
CA GLU A 235 -0.81 -18.94 -0.83
C GLU A 235 -1.31 -18.50 0.55
N TRP A 236 -0.92 -17.31 1.00
CA TRP A 236 -1.39 -16.76 2.27
C TRP A 236 -2.92 -16.59 2.31
N VAL A 237 -3.53 -16.11 1.22
CA VAL A 237 -4.99 -15.96 1.11
C VAL A 237 -5.68 -17.32 1.17
N GLU A 238 -5.16 -18.35 0.51
CA GLU A 238 -5.70 -19.71 0.58
C GLU A 238 -5.62 -20.28 2.00
N THR A 239 -4.48 -20.14 2.66
CA THR A 239 -4.29 -20.58 4.04
C THR A 239 -5.28 -19.93 5.00
N LYS A 240 -5.54 -18.62 4.83
CA LYS A 240 -6.53 -17.87 5.63
C LYS A 240 -7.95 -18.35 5.38
N LYS A 241 -8.33 -18.60 4.12
CA LYS A 241 -9.65 -19.18 3.79
C LYS A 241 -9.84 -20.55 4.44
N LEU A 242 -8.83 -21.41 4.37
CA LEU A 242 -8.87 -22.72 5.01
C LEU A 242 -8.99 -22.61 6.54
N SER A 243 -8.30 -21.68 7.20
CA SER A 243 -8.40 -21.48 8.63
C SER A 243 -9.81 -21.03 9.04
N VAL A 244 -10.42 -20.07 8.33
CA VAL A 244 -11.78 -19.62 8.60
C VAL A 244 -12.80 -20.75 8.41
N GLN A 245 -12.66 -21.54 7.34
CA GLN A 245 -13.55 -22.70 7.11
C GLN A 245 -13.42 -23.77 8.20
N LEU A 246 -12.19 -24.00 8.69
CA LEU A 246 -11.94 -24.92 9.81
C LEU A 246 -12.54 -24.40 11.12
N ASP A 247 -12.41 -23.11 11.40
CA ASP A 247 -12.98 -22.49 12.60
C ASP A 247 -14.51 -22.54 12.58
N ASP A 248 -15.13 -22.26 11.43
CA ASP A 248 -16.59 -22.39 11.24
C ASP A 248 -17.06 -23.83 11.37
N PHE A 249 -16.30 -24.79 10.81
CA PHE A 249 -16.59 -26.21 10.96
C PHE A 249 -16.50 -26.67 12.42
N MET A 250 -15.47 -26.25 13.15
CA MET A 250 -15.28 -26.58 14.57
C MET A 250 -16.36 -25.96 15.47
N LEU A 251 -16.79 -24.75 15.18
CA LEU A 251 -17.91 -24.08 15.84
C LEU A 251 -19.20 -24.87 15.68
N ASN A 252 -19.55 -25.24 14.45
CA ASN A 252 -20.75 -26.04 14.13
C ASN A 252 -20.66 -27.43 14.75
N TYR A 253 -19.50 -28.11 14.69
CA TYR A 253 -19.29 -29.42 15.31
C TYR A 253 -19.49 -29.39 16.82
N ASN A 254 -18.96 -28.36 17.51
CA ASN A 254 -19.11 -28.20 18.95
C ASN A 254 -20.55 -27.89 19.37
N GLN A 255 -21.32 -27.13 18.56
CA GLN A 255 -22.72 -26.90 18.80
C GLN A 255 -23.56 -28.19 18.71
N HIS A 256 -23.37 -28.96 17.63
CA HIS A 256 -24.04 -30.28 17.47
C HIS A 256 -23.71 -31.25 18.59
N ARG A 257 -22.48 -31.24 19.07
CA ARG A 257 -22.06 -32.10 20.19
C ARG A 257 -22.73 -31.71 21.52
N LYS A 258 -22.92 -30.39 21.76
CA LYS A 258 -23.68 -29.91 22.94
C LYS A 258 -25.14 -30.29 22.87
N GLU A 259 -25.78 -30.13 21.72
CA GLU A 259 -27.19 -30.48 21.50
C GLU A 259 -27.45 -31.99 21.67
N SER A 260 -26.55 -32.83 21.13
CA SER A 260 -26.63 -34.29 21.29
C SER A 260 -26.49 -34.72 22.74
N LYS A 261 -25.66 -34.07 23.56
CA LYS A 261 -25.53 -34.34 25.00
C LYS A 261 -26.77 -33.91 25.77
N VAL A 262 -27.39 -32.81 25.42
CA VAL A 262 -28.67 -32.35 26.04
C VAL A 262 -29.80 -33.27 25.72
N LEU A 263 -29.90 -33.75 24.49
CA LEU A 263 -30.93 -34.72 24.05
C LEU A 263 -30.78 -36.08 24.75
N ASN A 264 -29.57 -36.58 24.92
CA ASN A 264 -29.30 -37.82 25.64
C ASN A 264 -29.63 -37.68 27.13
N ASN A 265 -29.30 -36.58 27.79
CA ASN A 265 -29.64 -36.35 29.19
C ASN A 265 -31.16 -36.22 29.41
N ARG A 266 -31.91 -35.65 28.46
CA ARG A 266 -33.40 -35.61 28.54
C ARG A 266 -34.05 -36.97 28.36
N LYS A 267 -33.51 -37.85 27.51
CA LYS A 267 -33.98 -39.22 27.35
C LYS A 267 -33.74 -40.09 28.60
N PHE A 268 -32.70 -39.82 29.37
CA PHE A 268 -32.44 -40.51 30.65
C PHE A 268 -33.35 -40.04 31.80
N GLN A 269 -33.82 -38.80 31.77
CA GLN A 269 -34.72 -38.25 32.80
C GLN A 269 -36.20 -38.63 32.58
N THR A 270 -36.58 -39.04 31.37
CA THR A 270 -37.96 -39.49 31.07
C THR A 270 -38.12 -41.01 31.15
N ALA A 271 -37.09 -41.76 31.49
CA ALA A 271 -37.06 -43.21 31.64
C ALA A 271 -36.99 -43.68 33.11
N LEU A 272 -37.08 -42.77 34.07
CA LEU A 272 -37.25 -42.98 35.52
C LEU A 272 -38.65 -42.46 35.92
#